data_586ed14ad538c697cf678cdc7e5cb93b
#
_entry.id   586ed14ad538c697cf678cdc7e5cb93b
#
_cell.length_a   1.000
_cell.length_b   1.000
_cell.length_c   1.000
_cell.angle_alpha   90.00
_cell.angle_beta   90.00
_cell.angle_gamma   90.00
#
_symmetry.space_group_name_H-M   'P 1'
#
loop_
_entity.id
_entity.type
_entity.pdbx_description
1 polymer ?
#
loop_
_entity_poly.entity_id
_entity_poly.type
_entity_poly.pdbx_seq_one_letter_code
_entity_poly.pdbx_strand_id
1 'polypeptide(L)'
;MNIDQAMFLRQEKIRRYPQSRLAKMDRFMKCPINRRLVYGLNKRKHWSEFAENLLAFFEKTGFLTTKQCVSGNEFVRRQDERDAKKMEAWYVKKI
;
A
#
# COMPACT_ATOMS: atom_id res chain seq x y z
N MET A 1 -22.66 12.00 -6.77
CA MET A 1 -22.54 11.29 -5.48
C MET A 1 -21.45 11.95 -4.63
N ASN A 2 -21.77 12.34 -3.41
CA ASN A 2 -20.77 12.95 -2.54
C ASN A 2 -19.92 11.86 -1.83
N ILE A 3 -18.84 12.29 -1.15
CA ILE A 3 -17.91 11.38 -0.48
C ILE A 3 -18.61 10.55 0.59
N ASP A 4 -19.53 11.14 1.35
CA ASP A 4 -20.25 10.47 2.43
C ASP A 4 -21.13 9.35 1.90
N GLN A 5 -21.85 9.59 0.79
CA GLN A 5 -22.67 8.57 0.15
C GLN A 5 -21.80 7.43 -0.41
N ALA A 6 -20.67 7.76 -1.01
CA ALA A 6 -19.75 6.75 -1.53
C ALA A 6 -19.20 5.87 -0.40
N MET A 7 -18.82 6.46 0.73
CA MET A 7 -18.34 5.73 1.91
C MET A 7 -19.43 4.86 2.51
N PHE A 8 -20.67 5.37 2.60
CA PHE A 8 -21.81 4.60 3.10
C PHE A 8 -22.06 3.37 2.24
N LEU A 9 -22.11 3.51 0.91
CA LEU A 9 -22.33 2.41 -0.01
C LEU A 9 -21.21 1.37 0.07
N ARG A 10 -19.96 1.82 0.24
CA ARG A 10 -18.81 0.94 0.42
C ARG A 10 -18.94 0.12 1.70
N GLN A 11 -19.32 0.75 2.81
CA GLN A 11 -19.51 0.07 4.09
C GLN A 11 -20.65 -0.95 4.03
N GLU A 12 -21.73 -0.63 3.34
CA GLU A 12 -22.85 -1.56 3.13
C GLU A 12 -22.42 -2.79 2.35
N LYS A 13 -21.64 -2.61 1.28
CA LYS A 13 -21.09 -3.73 0.49
C LYS A 13 -20.19 -4.62 1.32
N ILE A 14 -19.33 -4.03 2.13
CA ILE A 14 -18.44 -4.78 3.03
C ILE A 14 -19.24 -5.59 4.04
N ARG A 15 -20.29 -5.01 4.61
CA ARG A 15 -21.14 -5.68 5.59
C ARG A 15 -21.95 -6.83 4.99
N ARG A 16 -22.46 -6.64 3.75
CA ARG A 16 -23.24 -7.68 3.04
C ARG A 16 -22.38 -8.82 2.53
N TYR A 17 -21.16 -8.51 2.09
CA TYR A 17 -20.26 -9.47 1.45
C TYR A 17 -18.91 -9.49 2.15
N PRO A 18 -18.83 -10.10 3.38
CA PRO A 18 -17.60 -10.07 4.18
C PRO A 18 -16.42 -10.83 3.56
N GLN A 19 -16.68 -11.71 2.57
CA GLN A 19 -15.64 -12.43 1.84
C GLN A 19 -15.29 -11.80 0.50
N SER A 20 -15.90 -10.67 0.16
CA SER A 20 -15.60 -9.95 -1.07
C SER A 20 -14.18 -9.37 -1.05
N ARG A 21 -13.66 -9.10 -2.24
CA ARG A 21 -12.36 -8.43 -2.38
C ARG A 21 -12.33 -7.11 -1.62
N LEU A 22 -13.39 -6.32 -1.70
CA LEU A 22 -13.49 -5.03 -1.04
C LEU A 22 -13.40 -5.16 0.48
N ALA A 23 -14.10 -6.16 1.06
CA ALA A 23 -14.05 -6.43 2.49
C ALA A 23 -12.65 -6.89 2.93
N LYS A 24 -12.00 -7.72 2.13
CA LYS A 24 -10.62 -8.16 2.40
C LYS A 24 -9.65 -6.99 2.37
N MET A 25 -9.78 -6.09 1.38
CA MET A 25 -8.95 -4.88 1.29
C MET A 25 -9.14 -3.99 2.52
N ASP A 26 -10.38 -3.81 2.94
CA ASP A 26 -10.70 -2.99 4.12
C ASP A 26 -10.03 -3.57 5.37
N ARG A 27 -10.14 -4.88 5.59
CA ARG A 27 -9.50 -5.55 6.73
C ARG A 27 -7.97 -5.44 6.68
N PHE A 28 -7.39 -5.65 5.50
CA PHE A 28 -5.95 -5.55 5.31
C PHE A 28 -5.44 -4.14 5.63
N MET A 29 -6.15 -3.13 5.15
CA MET A 29 -5.76 -1.72 5.30
C MET A 29 -6.06 -1.14 6.69
N LYS A 30 -6.73 -1.88 7.58
CA LYS A 30 -6.90 -1.45 8.98
C LYS A 30 -5.59 -1.47 9.75
N CYS A 31 -4.67 -2.34 9.39
CA CYS A 31 -3.34 -2.40 10.00
C CYS A 31 -2.46 -1.25 9.49
N PRO A 32 -1.94 -0.38 10.39
CA PRO A 32 -1.08 0.73 9.96
C PRO A 32 0.18 0.30 9.20
N ILE A 33 0.75 -0.86 9.56
CA ILE A 33 1.92 -1.42 8.87
C ILE A 33 1.57 -1.76 7.42
N ASN A 34 0.40 -2.37 7.21
CA ASN A 34 -0.08 -2.71 5.88
C ASN A 34 -0.37 -1.48 5.03
N ARG A 35 -0.96 -0.44 5.62
CA ARG A 35 -1.18 0.84 4.92
C ARG A 35 0.12 1.46 4.46
N ARG A 36 1.11 1.48 5.34
CA ARG A 36 2.44 2.01 5.03
C ARG A 36 3.10 1.23 3.88
N LEU A 37 2.95 -0.10 3.89
CA LEU A 37 3.44 -0.97 2.83
C LEU A 37 2.80 -0.62 1.49
N VAL A 38 1.47 -0.56 1.44
CA VAL A 38 0.74 -0.28 0.20
C VAL A 38 1.09 1.11 -0.33
N TYR A 39 1.16 2.13 0.52
CA TYR A 39 1.56 3.47 0.10
C TYR A 39 3.00 3.51 -0.42
N GLY A 40 3.91 2.80 0.24
CA GLY A 40 5.30 2.72 -0.19
C GLY A 40 5.46 2.05 -1.55
N LEU A 41 4.70 1.00 -1.80
CA LEU A 41 4.67 0.32 -3.10
C LEU A 41 4.06 1.23 -4.18
N ASN A 42 2.97 1.92 -3.85
CA ASN A 42 2.27 2.78 -4.79
C ASN A 42 3.14 3.95 -5.29
N LYS A 43 3.98 4.49 -4.43
CA LYS A 43 4.94 5.53 -4.82
C LYS A 43 5.93 5.06 -5.88
N ARG A 44 6.22 3.76 -5.94
CA ARG A 44 7.31 3.18 -6.71
C ARG A 44 6.87 2.28 -7.86
N LYS A 45 5.56 2.09 -8.04
CA LYS A 45 5.00 1.16 -9.04
C LYS A 45 5.38 1.50 -10.47
N HIS A 46 5.58 2.77 -10.78
CA HIS A 46 5.85 3.23 -12.15
C HIS A 46 7.30 2.99 -12.60
N TRP A 47 8.20 2.68 -11.67
CA TRP A 47 9.59 2.35 -12.01
C TRP A 47 10.06 1.01 -11.42
N SER A 48 9.27 0.36 -10.60
CA SER A 48 9.60 -0.92 -9.99
C SER A 48 8.57 -1.97 -10.38
N GLU A 49 8.98 -2.94 -11.17
CA GLU A 49 8.16 -4.09 -11.54
C GLU A 49 7.73 -4.89 -10.30
N PHE A 50 8.61 -5.02 -9.32
CA PHE A 50 8.31 -5.70 -8.06
C PHE A 50 7.14 -5.03 -7.34
N ALA A 51 7.16 -3.69 -7.22
CA ALA A 51 6.08 -2.94 -6.58
C ALA A 51 4.78 -3.05 -7.39
N GLU A 52 4.87 -2.94 -8.70
CA GLU A 52 3.72 -3.08 -9.60
C GLU A 52 3.07 -4.46 -9.46
N ASN A 53 3.86 -5.52 -9.43
CA ASN A 53 3.36 -6.89 -9.31
C ASN A 53 2.67 -7.14 -7.98
N LEU A 54 3.22 -6.65 -6.87
CA LEU A 54 2.59 -6.78 -5.55
C LEU A 54 1.27 -6.01 -5.49
N LEU A 55 1.23 -4.81 -6.05
CA LEU A 55 -0.01 -4.01 -6.09
C LEU A 55 -1.06 -4.65 -6.97
N ALA A 56 -0.67 -5.23 -8.12
CA ALA A 56 -1.59 -5.94 -9.00
C ALA A 56 -2.22 -7.14 -8.27
N PHE A 57 -1.43 -7.89 -7.52
CA PHE A 57 -1.92 -8.99 -6.69
C PHE A 57 -2.89 -8.48 -5.62
N PHE A 58 -2.54 -7.39 -4.93
CA PHE A 58 -3.38 -6.78 -3.91
C PHE A 58 -4.72 -6.32 -4.49
N GLU A 59 -4.72 -5.67 -5.64
CA GLU A 59 -5.94 -5.22 -6.31
C GLU A 59 -6.82 -6.40 -6.74
N LYS A 60 -6.21 -7.50 -7.15
CA LYS A 60 -6.92 -8.70 -7.59
C LYS A 60 -7.55 -9.47 -6.44
N THR A 61 -6.84 -9.60 -5.33
CA THR A 61 -7.23 -10.49 -4.23
C THR A 61 -7.76 -9.77 -2.99
N GLY A 62 -7.37 -8.50 -2.79
CA GLY A 62 -7.74 -7.73 -1.63
C GLY A 62 -6.78 -7.87 -0.44
N PHE A 63 -5.67 -8.59 -0.61
CA PHE A 63 -4.68 -8.79 0.46
C PHE A 63 -3.31 -9.10 -0.15
N LEU A 64 -2.30 -9.14 0.71
CA LEU A 64 -0.98 -9.69 0.38
C LEU A 64 -0.70 -10.87 1.32
N THR A 65 -0.04 -11.91 0.80
CA THR A 65 0.38 -13.04 1.61
C THR A 65 1.45 -12.60 2.62
N THR A 66 1.65 -13.40 3.66
CA THR A 66 2.70 -13.12 4.66
C THR A 66 4.07 -12.96 4.00
N LYS A 67 4.39 -13.83 3.07
CA LYS A 67 5.66 -13.78 2.33
C LYS A 67 5.79 -12.49 1.52
N GLN A 68 4.72 -12.08 0.85
CA GLN A 68 4.68 -10.82 0.09
C GLN A 68 4.78 -9.61 1.01
N CYS A 69 4.15 -9.65 2.18
CA CYS A 69 4.26 -8.58 3.17
C CYS A 69 5.69 -8.42 3.66
N VAL A 70 6.37 -9.53 3.98
CA VAL A 70 7.77 -9.50 4.43
C VAL A 70 8.67 -8.92 3.34
N SER A 71 8.57 -9.43 2.12
CA SER A 71 9.39 -8.96 0.99
C SER A 71 9.08 -7.52 0.63
N GLY A 72 7.81 -7.14 0.64
CA GLY A 72 7.37 -5.78 0.35
C GLY A 72 7.83 -4.77 1.39
N ASN A 73 7.72 -5.10 2.67
CA ASN A 73 8.19 -4.25 3.76
C ASN A 73 9.71 -4.04 3.70
N GLU A 74 10.46 -5.09 3.39
CA GLU A 74 11.90 -5.00 3.19
C GLU A 74 12.25 -4.04 2.04
N PHE A 75 11.56 -4.19 0.92
CA PHE A 75 11.74 -3.31 -0.24
C PHE A 75 11.44 -1.85 0.10
N VAL A 76 10.30 -1.58 0.73
CA VAL A 76 9.90 -0.21 1.11
C VAL A 76 10.92 0.39 2.08
N ARG A 77 11.35 -0.38 3.09
CA ARG A 77 12.35 0.07 4.06
C ARG A 77 13.65 0.50 3.38
N ARG A 78 14.16 -0.33 2.46
CA ARG A 78 15.39 -0.03 1.71
C ARG A 78 15.25 1.22 0.85
N GLN A 79 14.11 1.40 0.20
CA GLN A 79 13.86 2.57 -0.63
C GLN A 79 13.72 3.84 0.21
N ASP A 80 13.05 3.75 1.34
CA ASP A 80 12.93 4.89 2.28
C ASP A 80 14.32 5.31 2.81
N GLU A 81 15.18 4.35 3.13
CA GLU A 81 16.56 4.63 3.55
C GLU A 81 17.37 5.33 2.45
N ARG A 82 17.24 4.87 1.21
CA ARG A 82 17.90 5.50 0.05
C ARG A 82 17.40 6.93 -0.16
N ASP A 83 16.09 7.15 -0.07
CA ASP A 83 15.49 8.46 -0.22
C ASP A 83 15.97 9.40 0.90
N ALA A 84 16.04 8.92 2.13
CA ALA A 84 16.57 9.68 3.26
C ALA A 84 18.03 10.08 3.05
N LYS A 85 18.86 9.17 2.56
CA LYS A 85 20.28 9.46 2.26
C LYS A 85 20.43 10.48 1.15
N LYS A 86 19.61 10.42 0.10
CA LYS A 86 19.59 11.41 -0.98
C LYS A 86 19.22 12.79 -0.46
N MET A 87 18.20 12.89 0.37
CA MET A 87 17.80 14.13 0.99
C MET A 87 18.90 14.72 1.87
N GLU A 88 19.55 13.88 2.67
CA GLU A 88 20.66 14.26 3.52
C GLU A 88 21.85 14.78 2.71
N ALA A 89 22.24 14.08 1.66
CA ALA A 89 23.31 14.48 0.76
C ALA A 89 23.00 15.81 0.06
N TRP A 90 21.74 16.01 -0.35
CA TRP A 90 21.28 17.26 -0.96
C TRP A 90 21.38 18.42 0.05
N TYR A 91 20.99 18.19 1.30
CA TYR A 91 21.04 19.18 2.38
C TYR A 91 22.47 19.64 2.67
N VAL A 92 23.39 18.69 2.75
CA VAL A 92 24.82 18.96 3.01
C VAL A 92 25.45 19.77 1.87
N LYS A 93 25.07 19.51 0.63
CA LYS A 93 25.59 20.26 -0.53
C LYS A 93 25.10 21.71 -0.61
N LYS A 94 24.01 22.05 0.05
CA LYS A 94 23.47 23.42 0.07
C LYS A 94 23.97 24.28 1.23
N ILE A 95 24.58 23.67 2.21
CA ILE A 95 25.20 24.37 3.31
C ILE A 95 26.67 24.65 2.97
#